data_711d60463ab1b7219a3b3ba88f7ad58c
#
_entry.id   711d60463ab1b7219a3b3ba88f7ad58c
#
_cell.length_a   1.000
_cell.length_b   1.000
_cell.length_c   1.000
_cell.angle_alpha   90.00
_cell.angle_beta   90.00
_cell.angle_gamma   90.00
#
_symmetry.space_group_name_H-M   'P 1'
#
loop_
_entity.id
_entity.type
_entity.pdbx_description
1 polymer ?
#
loop_
_entity_poly.entity_id
_entity_poly.type
_entity_poly.pdbx_seq_one_letter_code
_entity_poly.pdbx_strand_id
1 'polypeptide(L)'
;MSTNNEIEFKQLIDFNTYNAIKASYFKQLTPFTQINYYIETPSFKLRDHRSALRIRVKQNTFEITLKVPAKVGLIEYNHPIDIKPHIGQTIVKSTLPNDIQKILTEFDIGENELSVLGALTTERLEVEFQNELLVLDKSQYFDKTDYELEFEVNDYEIGFEKFQNLLKQFNLVHEPPKNKVQRFFEYQAQL
;
A
#
# COMPACT_ATOMS: atom_id res chain seq x y z
N MET A 1 1.96 -11.15 13.89
CA MET A 1 3.15 -10.29 14.00
C MET A 1 4.14 -10.73 12.94
N SER A 2 4.41 -9.90 11.96
CA SER A 2 5.44 -10.18 10.95
C SER A 2 6.21 -8.91 10.62
N THR A 3 7.50 -9.07 10.43
CA THR A 3 8.38 -8.03 9.86
C THR A 3 8.90 -8.60 8.56
N ASN A 4 8.58 -7.95 7.44
CA ASN A 4 8.92 -8.43 6.11
C ASN A 4 9.71 -7.35 5.37
N ASN A 5 10.70 -7.78 4.57
CA ASN A 5 11.28 -6.92 3.55
C ASN A 5 10.45 -7.08 2.27
N GLU A 6 9.75 -6.02 1.87
CA GLU A 6 8.92 -6.00 0.67
C GLU A 6 9.69 -5.38 -0.48
N ILE A 7 9.87 -6.15 -1.54
CA ILE A 7 10.40 -5.68 -2.82
C ILE A 7 9.28 -5.78 -3.83
N GLU A 8 8.82 -4.66 -4.35
CA GLU A 8 7.72 -4.62 -5.30
C GLU A 8 7.97 -3.65 -6.45
N PHE A 9 7.48 -4.01 -7.63
CA PHE A 9 7.37 -3.14 -8.79
C PHE A 9 5.92 -2.80 -9.04
N LYS A 10 5.66 -1.57 -9.45
CA LYS A 10 4.30 -1.04 -9.68
C LYS A 10 4.21 -0.35 -11.02
N GLN A 11 3.06 -0.46 -11.65
CA GLN A 11 2.72 0.26 -12.86
C GLN A 11 1.27 0.73 -12.79
N LEU A 12 1.05 2.04 -12.95
CA LEU A 12 -0.29 2.55 -13.21
C LEU A 12 -0.69 2.19 -14.64
N ILE A 13 -1.93 1.77 -14.79
CA ILE A 13 -2.49 1.30 -16.05
C ILE A 13 -3.86 1.94 -16.28
N ASP A 14 -4.30 1.98 -17.51
CA ASP A 14 -5.65 2.41 -17.84
C ASP A 14 -6.69 1.28 -17.66
N PHE A 15 -7.96 1.62 -17.77
CA PHE A 15 -9.07 0.68 -17.62
C PHE A 15 -9.04 -0.46 -18.64
N ASN A 16 -8.64 -0.19 -19.89
CA ASN A 16 -8.60 -1.22 -20.94
C ASN A 16 -7.48 -2.22 -20.67
N THR A 17 -6.32 -1.73 -20.27
CA THR A 17 -5.18 -2.57 -19.87
C THR A 17 -5.50 -3.38 -18.61
N TYR A 18 -6.16 -2.78 -17.62
CA TYR A 18 -6.65 -3.48 -16.43
C TYR A 18 -7.52 -4.69 -16.82
N ASN A 19 -8.50 -4.50 -17.71
CA ASN A 19 -9.37 -5.59 -18.17
C ASN A 19 -8.60 -6.66 -18.97
N ALA A 20 -7.64 -6.27 -19.80
CA ALA A 20 -6.80 -7.21 -20.55
C ALA A 20 -5.93 -8.07 -19.61
N ILE A 21 -5.30 -7.47 -18.61
CA ILE A 21 -4.50 -8.18 -17.61
C ILE A 21 -5.38 -9.09 -16.77
N LYS A 22 -6.55 -8.61 -16.33
CA LYS A 22 -7.55 -9.41 -15.59
C LYS A 22 -7.96 -10.65 -16.37
N ALA A 23 -8.28 -10.49 -17.64
CA ALA A 23 -8.66 -11.60 -18.52
C ALA A 23 -7.51 -12.59 -18.79
N SER A 24 -6.25 -12.15 -18.72
CA SER A 24 -5.08 -12.99 -19.01
C SER A 24 -4.64 -13.79 -17.78
N TYR A 25 -4.53 -13.15 -16.62
CA TYR A 25 -3.87 -13.72 -15.43
C TYR A 25 -4.82 -14.02 -14.27
N PHE A 26 -5.99 -13.39 -14.20
CA PHE A 26 -6.90 -13.48 -13.05
C PHE A 26 -8.26 -14.09 -13.42
N LYS A 27 -8.29 -14.97 -14.45
CA LYS A 27 -9.52 -15.66 -14.86
C LYS A 27 -10.13 -16.40 -13.68
N GLN A 28 -11.46 -16.26 -13.54
CA GLN A 28 -12.26 -16.93 -12.51
C GLN A 28 -11.95 -16.52 -11.06
N LEU A 29 -11.05 -15.57 -10.84
CA LEU A 29 -10.82 -15.03 -9.49
C LEU A 29 -11.84 -13.94 -9.19
N THR A 30 -12.34 -13.97 -7.96
CA THR A 30 -13.21 -12.91 -7.42
C THR A 30 -12.36 -11.92 -6.64
N PRO A 31 -12.46 -10.61 -6.93
CA PRO A 31 -11.73 -9.63 -6.15
C PRO A 31 -12.24 -9.59 -4.72
N PHE A 32 -11.35 -9.34 -3.78
CA PHE A 32 -11.72 -9.00 -2.42
C PHE A 32 -11.53 -7.51 -2.17
N THR A 33 -12.34 -6.97 -1.28
CA THR A 33 -12.28 -5.56 -0.92
C THR A 33 -11.49 -5.37 0.36
N GLN A 34 -10.62 -4.36 0.36
CA GLN A 34 -9.91 -3.88 1.54
C GLN A 34 -9.96 -2.35 1.59
N ILE A 35 -9.95 -1.79 2.81
CA ILE A 35 -9.92 -0.36 3.03
C ILE A 35 -8.66 -0.01 3.80
N ASN A 36 -7.85 0.90 3.29
CA ASN A 36 -6.67 1.42 3.97
C ASN A 36 -7.00 2.80 4.54
N TYR A 37 -6.97 2.91 5.86
CA TYR A 37 -7.09 4.17 6.58
C TYR A 37 -5.69 4.72 6.82
N TYR A 38 -5.35 5.83 6.18
CA TYR A 38 -4.04 6.43 6.28
C TYR A 38 -3.93 7.35 7.49
N ILE A 39 -2.83 7.19 8.21
CA ILE A 39 -2.52 7.88 9.46
C ILE A 39 -1.30 8.76 9.23
N GLU A 40 -1.38 10.00 9.69
CA GLU A 40 -0.28 10.95 9.56
C GLU A 40 -0.32 11.97 10.72
N THR A 41 0.75 12.72 10.90
CA THR A 41 0.79 13.88 11.78
C THR A 41 0.36 15.14 11.02
N PRO A 42 -0.06 16.22 11.71
CA PRO A 42 -0.39 17.49 11.05
C PRO A 42 0.75 18.08 10.20
N SER A 43 1.99 17.82 10.57
CA SER A 43 3.20 18.27 9.88
C SER A 43 3.76 17.26 8.87
N PHE A 44 3.07 16.14 8.63
CA PHE A 44 3.49 15.08 7.70
C PHE A 44 4.86 14.46 8.02
N LYS A 45 5.14 14.21 9.29
CA LYS A 45 6.40 13.61 9.74
C LYS A 45 6.69 12.23 9.14
N LEU A 46 5.66 11.38 8.98
CA LEU A 46 5.83 10.06 8.35
C LEU A 46 6.28 10.20 6.89
N ARG A 47 5.64 11.07 6.11
CA ARG A 47 6.03 11.38 4.73
C ARG A 47 7.47 11.89 4.66
N ASP A 48 7.88 12.77 5.58
CA ASP A 48 9.23 13.35 5.61
C ASP A 48 10.29 12.28 5.88
N HIS A 49 9.93 11.21 6.62
CA HIS A 49 10.72 9.99 6.80
C HIS A 49 10.50 8.95 5.69
N ARG A 50 9.84 9.29 4.58
CA ARG A 50 9.48 8.38 3.47
C ARG A 50 8.75 7.12 3.95
N SER A 51 8.02 7.24 5.04
CA SER A 51 7.31 6.18 5.73
C SER A 51 5.80 6.34 5.57
N ALA A 52 5.05 5.28 5.81
CA ALA A 52 3.59 5.29 5.77
C ALA A 52 3.02 4.42 6.87
N LEU A 53 2.02 4.93 7.58
CA LEU A 53 1.27 4.21 8.60
C LEU A 53 -0.18 4.10 8.16
N ARG A 54 -0.73 2.89 8.25
CA ARG A 54 -2.14 2.64 7.90
C ARG A 54 -2.77 1.62 8.82
N ILE A 55 -4.09 1.69 8.98
CA ILE A 55 -4.91 0.58 9.43
C ILE A 55 -5.64 0.03 8.21
N ARG A 56 -5.43 -1.26 7.92
CA ARG A 56 -6.14 -1.98 6.87
C ARG A 56 -7.31 -2.72 7.47
N VAL A 57 -8.49 -2.52 6.85
CA VAL A 57 -9.69 -3.30 7.14
C VAL A 57 -9.91 -4.28 5.99
N LYS A 58 -9.92 -5.57 6.29
CA LYS A 58 -10.23 -6.65 5.35
C LYS A 58 -11.25 -7.57 6.02
N GLN A 59 -12.44 -7.68 5.43
CA GLN A 59 -13.58 -8.33 6.09
C GLN A 59 -13.83 -7.69 7.46
N ASN A 60 -13.70 -8.42 8.56
CA ASN A 60 -13.85 -7.90 9.93
C ASN A 60 -12.53 -7.89 10.71
N THR A 61 -11.40 -7.91 10.01
CA THR A 61 -10.07 -7.87 10.63
C THR A 61 -9.43 -6.51 10.45
N PHE A 62 -8.68 -6.07 11.46
CA PHE A 62 -7.95 -4.82 11.47
C PHE A 62 -6.46 -5.13 11.62
N GLU A 63 -5.66 -4.57 10.73
CA GLU A 63 -4.20 -4.71 10.72
C GLU A 63 -3.56 -3.33 10.62
N ILE A 64 -2.66 -3.02 11.55
CA ILE A 64 -1.81 -1.86 11.42
C ILE A 64 -0.52 -2.24 10.69
N THR A 65 -0.12 -1.42 9.74
CA THR A 65 1.12 -1.56 8.98
C THR A 65 1.89 -0.25 9.03
N LEU A 66 3.14 -0.32 9.48
CA LEU A 66 4.13 0.74 9.27
C LEU A 66 5.12 0.28 8.22
N LYS A 67 5.25 1.06 7.14
CA LYS A 67 6.26 0.86 6.08
C LYS A 67 7.37 1.89 6.28
N VAL A 68 8.62 1.45 6.32
CA VAL A 68 9.79 2.31 6.40
C VAL A 68 10.80 1.96 5.31
N PRO A 69 11.64 2.92 4.85
CA PRO A 69 12.65 2.65 3.85
C PRO A 69 13.65 1.57 4.31
N ALA A 70 14.00 0.66 3.39
CA ALA A 70 15.07 -0.31 3.54
C ALA A 70 16.22 -0.01 2.57
N LYS A 71 17.29 -0.79 2.63
CA LYS A 71 18.38 -0.71 1.65
C LYS A 71 17.88 -1.04 0.23
N VAL A 72 17.00 -2.03 0.12
CA VAL A 72 16.26 -2.38 -1.09
C VAL A 72 14.82 -2.64 -0.67
N GLY A 73 13.85 -2.00 -1.33
CA GLY A 73 12.45 -2.09 -0.97
C GLY A 73 12.08 -1.36 0.33
N LEU A 74 11.11 -1.90 1.06
CA LEU A 74 10.58 -1.37 2.30
C LEU A 74 10.61 -2.45 3.39
N ILE A 75 10.74 -2.05 4.64
CA ILE A 75 10.45 -2.92 5.78
C ILE A 75 9.03 -2.64 6.23
N GLU A 76 8.22 -3.68 6.32
CA GLU A 76 6.87 -3.63 6.85
C GLU A 76 6.80 -4.23 8.24
N TYR A 77 6.18 -3.50 9.16
CA TYR A 77 5.78 -3.96 10.49
C TYR A 77 4.28 -4.15 10.51
N ASN A 78 3.82 -5.39 10.51
CA ASN A 78 2.42 -5.77 10.40
C ASN A 78 1.92 -6.42 11.70
N HIS A 79 0.84 -5.88 12.28
CA HIS A 79 0.25 -6.39 13.49
C HIS A 79 -1.29 -6.38 13.43
N PRO A 80 -1.96 -7.44 13.86
CA PRO A 80 -3.39 -7.37 14.13
C PRO A 80 -3.63 -6.39 15.28
N ILE A 81 -4.70 -5.62 15.21
CA ILE A 81 -5.11 -4.67 16.25
C ILE A 81 -6.62 -4.70 16.45
N ASP A 82 -7.08 -4.17 17.60
CA ASP A 82 -8.51 -4.05 17.91
C ASP A 82 -9.04 -2.60 17.70
N ILE A 83 -8.28 -1.76 17.02
CA ILE A 83 -8.68 -0.38 16.74
C ILE A 83 -9.54 -0.37 15.48
N LYS A 84 -10.83 -0.04 15.62
CA LYS A 84 -11.73 0.21 14.49
C LYS A 84 -11.51 1.64 14.00
N PRO A 85 -10.95 1.83 12.78
CA PRO A 85 -10.57 3.17 12.31
C PRO A 85 -11.78 3.96 11.80
N HIS A 86 -11.74 5.29 12.00
CA HIS A 86 -12.61 6.25 11.33
C HIS A 86 -11.85 7.54 11.02
N ILE A 87 -12.27 8.26 9.99
CA ILE A 87 -11.63 9.52 9.58
C ILE A 87 -11.76 10.55 10.71
N GLY A 88 -10.68 11.27 10.99
CA GLY A 88 -10.57 12.24 12.08
C GLY A 88 -10.23 11.66 13.45
N GLN A 89 -10.10 10.33 13.55
CA GLN A 89 -9.72 9.67 14.82
C GLN A 89 -8.27 9.97 15.16
N THR A 90 -8.02 10.39 16.42
CA THR A 90 -6.65 10.42 16.97
C THR A 90 -6.22 9.01 17.33
N ILE A 91 -5.01 8.63 16.92
CA ILE A 91 -4.38 7.38 17.28
C ILE A 91 -3.34 7.65 18.35
N VAL A 92 -3.56 7.12 19.54
CA VAL A 92 -2.66 7.26 20.68
C VAL A 92 -1.46 6.33 20.49
N LYS A 93 -0.25 6.88 20.44
CA LYS A 93 0.98 6.13 20.13
C LYS A 93 1.21 4.95 21.07
N SER A 94 0.96 5.10 22.36
CA SER A 94 1.14 4.03 23.37
C SER A 94 0.17 2.86 23.22
N THR A 95 -0.88 2.98 22.41
CA THR A 95 -1.80 1.87 22.10
C THR A 95 -1.32 0.99 20.94
N LEU A 96 -0.27 1.41 20.25
CA LEU A 96 0.28 0.70 19.10
C LEU A 96 1.29 -0.39 19.53
N PRO A 97 1.65 -1.33 18.64
CA PRO A 97 2.70 -2.31 18.89
C PRO A 97 4.05 -1.67 19.23
N ASN A 98 4.82 -2.27 20.12
CA ASN A 98 6.06 -1.70 20.68
C ASN A 98 7.12 -1.36 19.64
N ASP A 99 7.28 -2.18 18.59
CA ASP A 99 8.21 -1.94 17.49
C ASP A 99 7.82 -0.70 16.67
N ILE A 100 6.53 -0.54 16.40
CA ILE A 100 5.97 0.66 15.75
C ILE A 100 6.15 1.89 16.65
N GLN A 101 5.82 1.79 17.94
CA GLN A 101 6.02 2.90 18.90
C GLN A 101 7.47 3.41 18.92
N LYS A 102 8.43 2.47 18.90
CA LYS A 102 9.86 2.78 18.91
C LYS A 102 10.24 3.62 17.68
N ILE A 103 9.86 3.19 16.49
CA ILE A 103 10.14 3.90 15.23
C ILE A 103 9.47 5.27 15.21
N LEU A 104 8.22 5.36 15.63
CA LEU A 104 7.50 6.64 15.71
C LEU A 104 8.17 7.61 16.69
N THR A 105 8.79 7.11 17.76
CA THR A 105 9.54 7.92 18.71
C THR A 105 10.87 8.42 18.10
N GLU A 106 11.55 7.59 17.30
CA GLU A 106 12.73 7.99 16.53
C GLU A 106 12.39 9.08 15.47
N PHE A 107 11.16 9.12 14.99
CA PHE A 107 10.64 10.15 14.08
C PHE A 107 10.14 11.41 14.82
N ASP A 108 10.37 11.52 16.10
CA ASP A 108 9.91 12.62 16.96
C ASP A 108 8.37 12.83 16.88
N ILE A 109 7.63 11.73 16.82
CA ILE A 109 6.15 11.76 16.84
C ILE A 109 5.65 11.64 18.28
N GLY A 110 4.91 12.65 18.72
CA GLY A 110 4.33 12.72 20.07
C GLY A 110 3.16 11.74 20.27
N GLU A 111 2.72 11.62 21.52
CA GLU A 111 1.72 10.66 21.97
C GLU A 111 0.37 10.75 21.22
N ASN A 112 -0.10 11.97 20.97
CA ASN A 112 -1.42 12.25 20.38
C ASN A 112 -1.33 13.00 19.03
N GLU A 113 -0.20 12.90 18.32
CA GLU A 113 -0.01 13.63 17.06
C GLU A 113 -0.55 12.88 15.84
N LEU A 114 -0.82 11.58 15.96
CA LEU A 114 -1.31 10.77 14.86
C LEU A 114 -2.81 10.89 14.69
N SER A 115 -3.25 11.10 13.47
CA SER A 115 -4.67 11.14 13.11
C SER A 115 -4.96 10.37 11.83
N VAL A 116 -6.12 9.75 11.76
CA VAL A 116 -6.63 9.14 10.53
C VAL A 116 -7.10 10.24 9.60
N LEU A 117 -6.37 10.52 8.54
CA LEU A 117 -6.65 11.62 7.61
C LEU A 117 -7.57 11.25 6.45
N GLY A 118 -7.72 9.96 6.16
CA GLY A 118 -8.62 9.52 5.12
C GLY A 118 -8.54 8.03 4.84
N ALA A 119 -9.34 7.58 3.88
CA ALA A 119 -9.47 6.18 3.52
C ALA A 119 -9.44 5.97 2.01
N LEU A 120 -8.81 4.87 1.58
CA LEU A 120 -8.76 4.42 0.20
C LEU A 120 -9.27 2.98 0.15
N THR A 121 -10.27 2.75 -0.70
CA THR A 121 -10.85 1.42 -0.92
C THR A 121 -10.19 0.76 -2.13
N THR A 122 -9.79 -0.50 -2.01
CA THR A 122 -9.20 -1.28 -3.10
C THR A 122 -9.97 -2.58 -3.31
N GLU A 123 -10.40 -2.83 -4.54
CA GLU A 123 -10.76 -4.15 -5.04
C GLU A 123 -9.48 -4.80 -5.56
N ARG A 124 -9.04 -5.90 -4.93
CA ARG A 124 -7.76 -6.56 -5.18
C ARG A 124 -7.94 -7.97 -5.71
N LEU A 125 -7.16 -8.30 -6.72
CA LEU A 125 -6.95 -9.65 -7.21
C LEU A 125 -5.49 -10.04 -6.99
N GLU A 126 -5.26 -11.27 -6.55
CA GLU A 126 -3.92 -11.81 -6.30
C GLU A 126 -3.78 -13.18 -6.96
N VAL A 127 -2.62 -13.42 -7.58
CA VAL A 127 -2.27 -14.71 -8.17
C VAL A 127 -0.78 -14.97 -8.05
N GLU A 128 -0.39 -16.20 -7.81
CA GLU A 128 1.02 -16.60 -7.94
C GLU A 128 1.40 -16.65 -9.44
N PHE A 129 2.46 -15.95 -9.79
CA PHE A 129 3.00 -15.89 -11.14
C PHE A 129 4.53 -15.99 -11.10
N GLN A 130 5.08 -17.08 -11.66
CA GLN A 130 6.52 -17.35 -11.70
C GLN A 130 7.20 -17.35 -10.30
N ASN A 131 6.54 -17.96 -9.31
CA ASN A 131 6.93 -18.02 -7.89
C ASN A 131 6.99 -16.65 -7.19
N GLU A 132 6.34 -15.65 -7.72
CA GLU A 132 6.18 -14.30 -7.17
C GLU A 132 4.70 -13.97 -7.03
N LEU A 133 4.35 -12.88 -6.35
CA LEU A 133 2.97 -12.46 -6.19
C LEU A 133 2.61 -11.36 -7.20
N LEU A 134 1.69 -11.66 -8.10
CA LEU A 134 1.12 -10.68 -9.02
C LEU A 134 -0.20 -10.17 -8.45
N VAL A 135 -0.32 -8.85 -8.38
CA VAL A 135 -1.46 -8.15 -7.78
C VAL A 135 -2.06 -7.19 -8.79
N LEU A 136 -3.38 -7.19 -8.89
CA LEU A 136 -4.13 -6.25 -9.73
C LEU A 136 -5.15 -5.49 -8.89
N ASP A 137 -4.95 -4.19 -8.76
CA ASP A 137 -5.73 -3.30 -7.92
C ASP A 137 -6.60 -2.33 -8.72
N LYS A 138 -7.84 -2.18 -8.26
CA LYS A 138 -8.69 -1.04 -8.57
C LYS A 138 -8.94 -0.28 -7.29
N SER A 139 -8.36 0.90 -7.17
CA SER A 139 -8.41 1.73 -5.95
C SER A 139 -9.29 2.95 -6.15
N GLN A 140 -10.14 3.24 -5.16
CA GLN A 140 -11.06 4.38 -5.15
C GLN A 140 -10.81 5.26 -3.93
N TYR A 141 -10.67 6.56 -4.16
CA TYR A 141 -10.51 7.57 -3.12
C TYR A 141 -11.02 8.92 -3.66
N PHE A 142 -11.78 9.62 -2.83
CA PHE A 142 -12.52 10.81 -3.24
C PHE A 142 -13.38 10.52 -4.50
N ASP A 143 -13.18 11.26 -5.58
CA ASP A 143 -13.81 11.06 -6.90
C ASP A 143 -12.90 10.35 -7.93
N LYS A 144 -11.74 9.83 -7.48
CA LYS A 144 -10.76 9.14 -8.31
C LYS A 144 -10.87 7.63 -8.28
N THR A 145 -10.55 7.03 -9.41
CA THR A 145 -10.29 5.59 -9.55
C THR A 145 -8.95 5.39 -10.24
N ASP A 146 -8.03 4.67 -9.58
CA ASP A 146 -6.75 4.25 -10.12
C ASP A 146 -6.76 2.74 -10.36
N TYR A 147 -6.08 2.33 -11.43
CA TYR A 147 -5.79 0.93 -11.73
C TYR A 147 -4.28 0.73 -11.66
N GLU A 148 -3.83 -0.31 -10.95
CA GLU A 148 -2.41 -0.55 -10.71
C GLU A 148 -2.10 -2.04 -10.78
N LEU A 149 -1.01 -2.37 -11.47
CA LEU A 149 -0.40 -3.68 -11.44
C LEU A 149 0.78 -3.62 -10.48
N GLU A 150 0.82 -4.55 -9.51
CA GLU A 150 1.93 -4.71 -8.55
C GLU A 150 2.54 -6.10 -8.73
N PHE A 151 3.84 -6.20 -8.55
CA PHE A 151 4.58 -7.45 -8.60
C PHE A 151 5.53 -7.50 -7.42
N GLU A 152 5.17 -8.29 -6.41
CA GLU A 152 5.98 -8.51 -5.21
C GLU A 152 6.96 -9.66 -5.49
N VAL A 153 8.25 -9.42 -5.26
CA VAL A 153 9.32 -10.31 -5.69
C VAL A 153 10.30 -10.59 -4.57
N ASN A 154 10.98 -11.73 -4.67
CA ASN A 154 11.99 -12.15 -3.70
C ASN A 154 13.39 -11.55 -4.01
N ASP A 155 13.67 -11.29 -5.28
CA ASP A 155 14.93 -10.73 -5.75
C ASP A 155 14.66 -9.52 -6.66
N TYR A 156 15.40 -8.43 -6.44
CA TYR A 156 15.17 -7.18 -7.15
C TYR A 156 15.49 -7.29 -8.64
N GLU A 157 16.67 -7.82 -9.01
CA GLU A 157 17.12 -7.81 -10.41
C GLU A 157 16.34 -8.82 -11.25
N ILE A 158 16.18 -10.04 -10.75
CA ILE A 158 15.39 -11.10 -11.40
C ILE A 158 13.92 -10.66 -11.49
N GLY A 159 13.39 -10.11 -10.42
CA GLY A 159 12.00 -9.62 -10.37
C GLY A 159 11.76 -8.46 -11.33
N PHE A 160 12.70 -7.53 -11.46
CA PHE A 160 12.61 -6.43 -12.40
C PHE A 160 12.56 -6.91 -13.85
N GLU A 161 13.41 -7.88 -14.22
CA GLU A 161 13.39 -8.47 -15.56
C GLU A 161 12.05 -9.17 -15.85
N LYS A 162 11.55 -9.98 -14.90
CA LYS A 162 10.22 -10.62 -15.01
C LYS A 162 9.12 -9.59 -15.20
N PHE A 163 9.14 -8.52 -14.41
CA PHE A 163 8.13 -7.46 -14.49
C PHE A 163 8.17 -6.71 -15.82
N GLN A 164 9.35 -6.35 -16.30
CA GLN A 164 9.48 -5.74 -17.63
C GLN A 164 8.95 -6.64 -18.75
N ASN A 165 9.24 -7.95 -18.69
CA ASN A 165 8.75 -8.92 -19.67
C ASN A 165 7.24 -9.08 -19.61
N LEU A 166 6.63 -9.00 -18.42
CA LEU A 166 5.19 -8.97 -18.23
C LEU A 166 4.57 -7.70 -18.87
N LEU A 167 5.13 -6.52 -18.59
CA LEU A 167 4.64 -5.25 -19.13
C LEU A 167 4.69 -5.21 -20.67
N LYS A 168 5.74 -5.76 -21.29
CA LYS A 168 5.87 -5.83 -22.76
C LYS A 168 4.72 -6.57 -23.43
N GLN A 169 4.12 -7.56 -22.76
CA GLN A 169 2.97 -8.30 -23.30
C GLN A 169 1.72 -7.41 -23.50
N PHE A 170 1.67 -6.29 -22.78
CA PHE A 170 0.59 -5.31 -22.84
C PHE A 170 1.05 -3.98 -23.49
N ASN A 171 2.20 -3.98 -24.18
CA ASN A 171 2.80 -2.81 -24.81
C ASN A 171 3.09 -1.66 -23.82
N LEU A 172 3.40 -1.98 -22.57
CA LEU A 172 3.76 -1.03 -21.53
C LEU A 172 5.28 -0.92 -21.36
N VAL A 173 5.71 0.30 -21.04
CA VAL A 173 7.06 0.59 -20.56
C VAL A 173 6.95 0.90 -19.07
N HIS A 174 7.88 0.38 -18.27
CA HIS A 174 7.84 0.62 -16.83
C HIS A 174 8.14 2.08 -16.49
N GLU A 175 7.17 2.71 -15.85
CA GLU A 175 7.27 4.04 -15.26
C GLU A 175 6.86 3.92 -13.79
N PRO A 176 7.82 3.95 -12.83
CA PRO A 176 7.51 3.82 -11.41
C PRO A 176 6.54 4.91 -10.96
N PRO A 177 5.33 4.56 -10.52
CA PRO A 177 4.38 5.56 -10.02
C PRO A 177 4.74 5.98 -8.59
N LYS A 178 4.24 7.13 -8.18
CA LYS A 178 4.13 7.46 -6.76
C LYS A 178 3.31 6.38 -6.05
N ASN A 179 3.64 6.06 -4.81
CA ASN A 179 2.89 5.06 -4.06
C ASN A 179 1.45 5.54 -3.75
N LYS A 180 0.54 4.60 -3.40
CA LYS A 180 -0.89 4.90 -3.17
C LYS A 180 -1.12 5.98 -2.12
N VAL A 181 -0.37 5.95 -1.01
CA VAL A 181 -0.51 6.92 0.07
C VAL A 181 -0.08 8.31 -0.37
N GLN A 182 0.96 8.42 -1.18
CA GLN A 182 1.43 9.69 -1.72
C GLN A 182 0.42 10.28 -2.70
N ARG A 183 -0.11 9.47 -3.64
CA ARG A 183 -1.17 9.90 -4.56
C ARG A 183 -2.42 10.36 -3.82
N PHE A 184 -2.80 9.64 -2.77
CA PHE A 184 -3.94 9.98 -1.92
C PHE A 184 -3.78 11.38 -1.29
N PHE A 185 -2.66 11.63 -0.60
CA PHE A 185 -2.44 12.92 0.08
C PHE A 185 -2.22 14.08 -0.90
N GLU A 186 -1.54 13.86 -2.03
CA GLU A 186 -1.39 14.89 -3.07
C GLU A 186 -2.74 15.28 -3.68
N TYR A 187 -3.63 14.32 -3.86
CA TYR A 187 -4.96 14.63 -4.36
C TYR A 187 -5.82 15.33 -3.32
N GLN A 188 -5.79 14.89 -2.06
CA GLN A 188 -6.47 15.55 -0.96
C GLN A 188 -6.08 17.02 -0.81
N ALA A 189 -4.81 17.34 -1.04
CA ALA A 189 -4.31 18.71 -0.96
C ALA A 189 -4.80 19.64 -2.11
N GLN A 190 -5.46 19.09 -3.14
CA GLN A 190 -6.01 19.84 -4.27
C GLN A 190 -7.51 20.10 -4.14
N LEU A 191 -8.18 19.47 -3.17
CA LEU A 191 -9.61 19.63 -2.88
C LEU A 191 -9.87 20.80 -1.96
#